data_9f75f12bfc5734e6df42ef3996bb37a6
#
_entry.id   9f75f12bfc5734e6df42ef3996bb37a6
#
_cell.length_a   1.000
_cell.length_b   1.000
_cell.length_c   1.000
_cell.angle_alpha   90.00
_cell.angle_beta   90.00
_cell.angle_gamma   90.00
#
_symmetry.space_group_name_H-M   'P 1'
#
loop_
_entity.id
_entity.type
_entity.pdbx_description
1 polymer ?
#
loop_
_entity_poly.entity_id
_entity_poly.type
_entity_poly.pdbx_seq_one_letter_code
_entity_poly.pdbx_strand_id
1 'polypeptide(L)'
;MAITAYAGAGTVLGTSYYMRRFYASNADARTSTSRSNLSNSTLTGADAHALRRAIRSLGSFTYNDDNEDNIKNNVSAFISTYNNMISSSNASSDRTIKNTQKSLKNLTSEYASQLDKIGITVKDNGTLETRSSLFGSADISKFESLFSTDSEYMQRVNSYAKRLENRSNTLTQIEYNEALAKRNAKKQASSSVSDGTSDSADTGSAATNALNIASVTPVTADLNTLLNTGIGSNVNVIL
;
A
#
# COMPACT_ATOMS: atom_id res chain seq x y z
N MET A 1 -48.14 11.79 20.70
CA MET A 1 -46.97 11.81 19.78
C MET A 1 -46.10 10.65 20.17
N ALA A 2 -46.09 9.60 19.35
CA ALA A 2 -45.29 8.41 19.60
C ALA A 2 -43.87 8.69 19.04
N ILE A 3 -42.92 8.77 19.94
CA ILE A 3 -41.49 8.77 19.58
C ILE A 3 -41.15 7.32 19.22
N THR A 4 -41.16 7.03 17.94
CA THR A 4 -40.59 5.79 17.42
C THR A 4 -39.12 5.82 17.79
N ALA A 5 -38.75 5.01 18.77
CA ALA A 5 -37.36 4.67 19.02
C ALA A 5 -36.81 4.14 17.70
N TYR A 6 -35.92 4.89 17.09
CA TYR A 6 -34.99 4.38 16.11
C TYR A 6 -34.13 3.38 16.88
N ALA A 7 -34.59 2.15 16.95
CA ALA A 7 -33.70 1.05 17.24
C ALA A 7 -32.61 1.18 16.18
N GLY A 8 -31.45 1.68 16.62
CA GLY A 8 -30.28 1.71 15.82
C GLY A 8 -30.10 0.30 15.33
N ALA A 9 -30.50 0.07 14.09
CA ALA A 9 -29.97 -1.02 13.33
C ALA A 9 -28.45 -0.77 13.37
N GLY A 10 -27.80 -1.40 14.32
CA GLY A 10 -26.41 -1.72 14.23
C GLY A 10 -26.32 -2.53 12.95
N THR A 11 -26.39 -1.79 11.85
CA THR A 11 -26.19 -2.36 10.53
C THR A 11 -24.85 -3.02 10.67
N VAL A 12 -24.87 -4.33 10.69
CA VAL A 12 -23.70 -5.16 10.41
C VAL A 12 -23.17 -4.60 9.10
N LEU A 13 -22.28 -3.62 9.24
CA LEU A 13 -21.65 -2.98 8.10
C LEU A 13 -20.77 -4.08 7.52
N GLY A 14 -21.35 -4.79 6.55
CA GLY A 14 -20.75 -5.97 5.97
C GLY A 14 -19.33 -5.68 5.52
N THR A 15 -18.49 -6.70 5.43
CA THR A 15 -17.11 -6.65 4.94
C THR A 15 -16.96 -5.69 3.75
N SER A 16 -18.00 -5.60 2.88
CA SER A 16 -18.04 -4.68 1.77
C SER A 16 -18.11 -3.19 2.16
N TYR A 17 -18.67 -2.84 3.33
CA TYR A 17 -18.68 -1.45 3.80
C TYR A 17 -17.30 -1.04 4.32
N TYR A 18 -16.66 -1.87 5.14
CA TYR A 18 -15.30 -1.60 5.63
C TYR A 18 -14.30 -1.61 4.48
N MET A 19 -14.46 -2.52 3.52
CA MET A 19 -13.68 -2.52 2.29
C MET A 19 -13.93 -1.26 1.46
N ARG A 20 -15.18 -0.81 1.31
CA ARG A 20 -15.50 0.45 0.63
C ARG A 20 -14.90 1.64 1.34
N ARG A 21 -14.97 1.69 2.67
CA ARG A 21 -14.40 2.80 3.45
C ARG A 21 -12.88 2.76 3.45
N PHE A 22 -12.29 1.59 3.54
CA PHE A 22 -10.85 1.38 3.43
C PHE A 22 -10.33 1.80 2.04
N TYR A 23 -11.02 1.41 0.97
CA TYR A 23 -10.67 1.82 -0.39
C TYR A 23 -11.21 3.20 -0.77
N ALA A 24 -12.20 3.77 -0.07
CA ALA A 24 -12.64 5.13 -0.32
C ALA A 24 -11.60 6.17 0.11
N SER A 25 -10.83 5.88 1.16
CA SER A 25 -9.67 6.68 1.54
C SER A 25 -8.46 6.48 0.62
N ASN A 26 -8.52 5.46 -0.26
CA ASN A 26 -7.56 5.19 -1.33
C ASN A 26 -8.35 5.13 -2.66
N ALA A 27 -9.02 6.25 -3.02
CA ALA A 27 -9.87 6.31 -4.21
C ALA A 27 -9.13 5.88 -5.48
N ASP A 28 -7.85 6.20 -5.59
CA ASP A 28 -6.98 5.82 -6.70
C ASP A 28 -6.67 4.31 -6.74
N ALA A 29 -6.71 3.62 -5.59
CA ALA A 29 -6.59 2.16 -5.53
C ALA A 29 -7.89 1.42 -5.92
N ARG A 30 -9.00 2.15 -6.04
CA ARG A 30 -10.34 1.58 -6.35
C ARG A 30 -10.61 1.39 -7.82
N THR A 31 -10.03 2.22 -8.67
CA THR A 31 -10.24 2.13 -10.11
C THR A 31 -9.17 1.19 -10.68
N SER A 32 -9.60 0.16 -11.40
CA SER A 32 -8.68 -0.71 -12.14
C SER A 32 -7.77 0.09 -13.07
N THR A 33 -8.24 1.23 -13.54
CA THR A 33 -7.50 2.19 -14.37
C THR A 33 -6.37 2.88 -13.60
N SER A 34 -6.61 3.29 -12.34
CA SER A 34 -5.55 3.91 -11.51
C SER A 34 -4.48 2.90 -11.12
N ARG A 35 -4.85 1.68 -10.75
CA ARG A 35 -3.87 0.62 -10.44
C ARG A 35 -3.04 0.23 -11.65
N SER A 36 -3.63 0.17 -12.84
CA SER A 36 -2.90 -0.20 -14.08
C SER A 36 -1.90 0.86 -14.54
N ASN A 37 -2.07 2.11 -14.11
CA ASN A 37 -1.18 3.22 -14.45
C ASN A 37 -0.04 3.42 -13.45
N LEU A 38 -0.07 2.71 -12.32
CA LEU A 38 0.97 2.80 -11.30
C LEU A 38 2.08 1.79 -11.58
N SER A 39 3.31 2.18 -11.25
CA SER A 39 4.43 1.25 -11.32
C SER A 39 4.26 0.12 -10.30
N ASN A 40 4.86 -1.04 -10.59
CA ASN A 40 4.85 -2.17 -9.66
C ASN A 40 5.45 -1.81 -8.30
N SER A 41 6.44 -0.92 -8.27
CA SER A 41 7.05 -0.43 -7.04
C SER A 41 6.04 0.39 -6.23
N THR A 42 5.35 1.33 -6.86
CA THR A 42 4.32 2.16 -6.21
C THR A 42 3.17 1.29 -5.67
N LEU A 43 2.69 0.32 -6.46
CA LEU A 43 1.63 -0.60 -6.04
C LEU A 43 2.06 -1.44 -4.84
N THR A 44 3.25 -2.05 -4.88
CA THR A 44 3.75 -2.87 -3.78
C THR A 44 3.92 -2.05 -2.50
N GLY A 45 4.40 -0.81 -2.60
CA GLY A 45 4.52 0.10 -1.47
C GLY A 45 3.17 0.44 -0.85
N ALA A 46 2.19 0.82 -1.68
CA ALA A 46 0.83 1.14 -1.24
C ALA A 46 0.12 -0.07 -0.58
N ASP A 47 0.21 -1.26 -1.19
CA ASP A 47 -0.41 -2.46 -0.66
C ASP A 47 0.26 -2.91 0.66
N ALA A 48 1.59 -2.80 0.76
CA ALA A 48 2.33 -3.08 2.00
C ALA A 48 1.96 -2.09 3.12
N HIS A 49 1.82 -0.80 2.79
CA HIS A 49 1.32 0.21 3.72
C HIS A 49 -0.09 -0.11 4.20
N ALA A 50 -0.99 -0.48 3.28
CA ALA A 50 -2.37 -0.87 3.58
C ALA A 50 -2.42 -2.09 4.51
N LEU A 51 -1.60 -3.11 4.26
CA LEU A 51 -1.48 -4.29 5.12
C LEU A 51 -1.03 -3.90 6.54
N ARG A 52 -0.02 -3.05 6.67
CA ARG A 52 0.44 -2.56 7.98
C ARG A 52 -0.64 -1.78 8.74
N ARG A 53 -1.52 -1.07 8.04
CA ARG A 53 -2.67 -0.39 8.68
C ARG A 53 -3.69 -1.40 9.17
N ALA A 54 -4.02 -2.43 8.38
CA ALA A 54 -4.91 -3.52 8.80
C ALA A 54 -4.36 -4.24 10.04
N ILE A 55 -3.05 -4.49 10.10
CA ILE A 55 -2.37 -5.07 11.26
C ILE A 55 -2.54 -4.18 12.51
N ARG A 56 -2.30 -2.88 12.39
CA ARG A 56 -2.48 -1.94 13.51
C ARG A 56 -3.94 -1.86 13.98
N SER A 57 -4.88 -1.88 13.04
CA SER A 57 -6.31 -1.90 13.36
C SER A 57 -6.68 -3.15 14.16
N LEU A 58 -6.22 -4.33 13.75
CA LEU A 58 -6.44 -5.58 14.49
C LEU A 58 -5.80 -5.56 15.87
N GLY A 59 -4.60 -4.99 16.00
CA GLY A 59 -3.93 -4.87 17.29
C GLY A 59 -4.57 -3.87 18.27
N SER A 60 -5.51 -3.03 17.82
CA SER A 60 -6.20 -2.06 18.68
C SER A 60 -7.49 -2.60 19.31
N PHE A 61 -7.96 -3.79 18.91
CA PHE A 61 -9.17 -4.38 19.47
C PHE A 61 -8.92 -5.08 20.80
N THR A 62 -9.92 -5.01 21.69
CA THR A 62 -10.08 -5.97 22.78
C THR A 62 -10.83 -7.18 22.21
N TYR A 63 -10.22 -8.36 22.30
CA TYR A 63 -10.77 -9.60 21.73
C TYR A 63 -11.78 -10.19 22.70
N ASN A 64 -13.05 -9.82 22.53
CA ASN A 64 -14.20 -10.29 23.28
C ASN A 64 -15.41 -10.45 22.36
N ASP A 65 -16.47 -11.06 22.86
CA ASP A 65 -17.69 -11.33 22.09
C ASP A 65 -18.38 -10.05 21.60
N ASP A 66 -18.29 -8.95 22.34
CA ASP A 66 -18.88 -7.66 21.94
C ASP A 66 -18.22 -7.08 20.66
N ASN A 67 -16.98 -7.42 20.41
CA ASN A 67 -16.20 -6.96 19.26
C ASN A 67 -16.07 -8.01 18.15
N GLU A 68 -16.67 -9.18 18.29
CA GLU A 68 -16.47 -10.33 17.38
C GLU A 68 -16.68 -9.96 15.91
N ASP A 69 -17.78 -9.34 15.57
CA ASP A 69 -18.09 -8.94 14.19
C ASP A 69 -17.08 -7.92 13.65
N ASN A 70 -16.67 -6.96 14.47
CA ASN A 70 -15.66 -5.97 14.08
C ASN A 70 -14.30 -6.62 13.82
N ILE A 71 -13.90 -7.55 14.67
CA ILE A 71 -12.64 -8.28 14.52
C ILE A 71 -12.68 -9.14 13.25
N LYS A 72 -13.74 -9.92 13.02
CA LYS A 72 -13.90 -10.74 11.82
C LYS A 72 -13.89 -9.89 10.54
N ASN A 73 -14.55 -8.73 10.56
CA ASN A 73 -14.51 -7.79 9.43
C ASN A 73 -13.11 -7.24 9.19
N ASN A 74 -12.36 -6.90 10.24
CA ASN A 74 -10.99 -6.42 10.10
C ASN A 74 -10.02 -7.52 9.67
N VAL A 75 -10.22 -8.78 10.10
CA VAL A 75 -9.47 -9.93 9.58
C VAL A 75 -9.74 -10.13 8.09
N SER A 76 -10.99 -9.97 7.65
CA SER A 76 -11.32 -10.02 6.22
C SER A 76 -10.62 -8.89 5.42
N ALA A 77 -10.53 -7.69 5.99
CA ALA A 77 -9.77 -6.59 5.41
C ALA A 77 -8.24 -6.89 5.38
N PHE A 78 -7.71 -7.49 6.44
CA PHE A 78 -6.32 -7.97 6.47
C PHE A 78 -6.06 -8.99 5.36
N ILE A 79 -6.92 -10.01 5.18
CA ILE A 79 -6.80 -11.02 4.13
C ILE A 79 -6.76 -10.35 2.75
N SER A 80 -7.66 -9.41 2.50
CA SER A 80 -7.73 -8.71 1.22
C SER A 80 -6.47 -7.87 0.94
N THR A 81 -5.98 -7.13 1.95
CA THR A 81 -4.76 -6.34 1.80
C THR A 81 -3.51 -7.20 1.69
N TYR A 82 -3.46 -8.33 2.40
CA TYR A 82 -2.41 -9.34 2.28
C TYR A 82 -2.36 -9.90 0.85
N ASN A 83 -3.50 -10.32 0.30
CA ASN A 83 -3.59 -10.86 -1.05
C ASN A 83 -3.18 -9.83 -2.13
N ASN A 84 -3.60 -8.57 -1.97
CA ASN A 84 -3.18 -7.49 -2.85
C ASN A 84 -1.67 -7.30 -2.83
N MET A 85 -1.07 -7.28 -1.63
CA MET A 85 0.39 -7.15 -1.48
C MET A 85 1.13 -8.36 -2.08
N ILE A 86 0.64 -9.59 -1.90
CA ILE A 86 1.21 -10.78 -2.55
C ILE A 86 1.15 -10.63 -4.08
N SER A 87 0.04 -10.15 -4.61
CA SER A 87 -0.14 -9.96 -6.05
C SER A 87 0.79 -8.89 -6.61
N SER A 88 0.83 -7.69 -6.01
CA SER A 88 1.66 -6.58 -6.49
C SER A 88 3.16 -6.87 -6.36
N SER A 89 3.58 -7.49 -5.26
CA SER A 89 4.98 -7.89 -5.06
C SER A 89 5.43 -9.01 -6.00
N ASN A 90 4.51 -9.87 -6.44
CA ASN A 90 4.82 -10.92 -7.43
C ASN A 90 5.17 -10.33 -8.80
N ALA A 91 4.56 -9.23 -9.17
CA ALA A 91 4.82 -8.52 -10.43
C ALA A 91 6.15 -7.73 -10.42
N SER A 92 6.77 -7.54 -9.25
CA SER A 92 8.04 -6.81 -9.13
C SER A 92 9.20 -7.58 -9.78
N SER A 93 10.11 -6.86 -10.45
CA SER A 93 11.39 -7.38 -10.91
C SER A 93 12.50 -7.32 -9.86
N ASP A 94 12.30 -6.58 -8.78
CA ASP A 94 13.29 -6.37 -7.72
C ASP A 94 13.50 -7.64 -6.89
N ARG A 95 14.76 -8.07 -6.76
CA ARG A 95 15.14 -9.29 -6.05
C ARG A 95 14.82 -9.22 -4.55
N THR A 96 14.97 -8.04 -3.94
CA THR A 96 14.69 -7.86 -2.50
C THR A 96 13.20 -8.01 -2.23
N ILE A 97 12.36 -7.42 -3.08
CA ILE A 97 10.89 -7.58 -2.99
C ILE A 97 10.51 -9.04 -3.13
N LYS A 98 11.01 -9.74 -4.16
CA LYS A 98 10.73 -11.17 -4.38
C LYS A 98 11.15 -12.06 -3.20
N ASN A 99 12.36 -11.84 -2.68
CA ASN A 99 12.85 -12.61 -1.54
C ASN A 99 12.01 -12.35 -0.28
N THR A 100 11.65 -11.08 -0.02
CA THR A 100 10.79 -10.72 1.13
C THR A 100 9.40 -11.32 0.99
N GLN A 101 8.81 -11.29 -0.21
CA GLN A 101 7.53 -11.93 -0.50
C GLN A 101 7.60 -13.45 -0.25
N LYS A 102 8.66 -14.11 -0.73
CA LYS A 102 8.86 -15.55 -0.49
C LYS A 102 8.94 -15.87 1.00
N SER A 103 9.69 -15.07 1.77
CA SER A 103 9.77 -15.24 3.23
C SER A 103 8.42 -15.05 3.91
N LEU A 104 7.62 -14.10 3.44
CA LEU A 104 6.28 -13.86 3.97
C LEU A 104 5.33 -15.04 3.64
N LYS A 105 5.37 -15.59 2.42
CA LYS A 105 4.60 -16.78 2.06
C LYS A 105 4.99 -17.99 2.92
N ASN A 106 6.28 -18.20 3.12
CA ASN A 106 6.77 -19.29 3.98
C ASN A 106 6.27 -19.13 5.42
N LEU A 107 6.38 -17.93 5.99
CA LEU A 107 5.82 -17.62 7.30
C LEU A 107 4.32 -17.97 7.37
N THR A 108 3.54 -17.52 6.38
CA THR A 108 2.10 -17.79 6.38
C THR A 108 1.79 -19.28 6.24
N SER A 109 2.62 -20.03 5.51
CA SER A 109 2.52 -21.49 5.42
C SER A 109 2.86 -22.20 6.76
N GLU A 110 3.80 -21.65 7.54
CA GLU A 110 4.10 -22.16 8.91
C GLU A 110 2.87 -22.06 9.82
N TYR A 111 2.05 -21.04 9.63
CA TYR A 111 0.82 -20.81 10.41
C TYR A 111 -0.45 -21.39 9.76
N ALA A 112 -0.32 -22.14 8.64
CA ALA A 112 -1.47 -22.64 7.89
C ALA A 112 -2.44 -23.45 8.73
N SER A 113 -1.93 -24.35 9.61
CA SER A 113 -2.77 -25.16 10.50
C SER A 113 -3.54 -24.34 11.54
N GLN A 114 -2.97 -23.23 12.00
CA GLN A 114 -3.64 -22.32 12.95
C GLN A 114 -4.69 -21.47 12.24
N LEU A 115 -4.37 -20.96 11.05
CA LEU A 115 -5.28 -20.23 10.19
C LEU A 115 -6.46 -21.10 9.77
N ASP A 116 -6.22 -22.37 9.44
CA ASP A 116 -7.27 -23.31 9.04
C ASP A 116 -8.30 -23.56 10.16
N LYS A 117 -7.87 -23.58 11.43
CA LYS A 117 -8.77 -23.71 12.60
C LYS A 117 -9.79 -22.57 12.75
N ILE A 118 -9.53 -21.43 12.16
CA ILE A 118 -10.44 -20.27 12.12
C ILE A 118 -11.05 -20.05 10.72
N GLY A 119 -10.95 -21.05 9.85
CA GLY A 119 -11.55 -21.01 8.52
C GLY A 119 -10.80 -20.17 7.51
N ILE A 120 -9.49 -19.94 7.69
CA ILE A 120 -8.62 -19.28 6.71
C ILE A 120 -7.69 -20.31 6.08
N THR A 121 -7.84 -20.52 4.78
CA THR A 121 -7.02 -21.45 4.01
C THR A 121 -5.88 -20.73 3.30
N VAL A 122 -4.66 -21.26 3.42
CA VAL A 122 -3.49 -20.79 2.66
C VAL A 122 -3.44 -21.55 1.34
N LYS A 123 -3.51 -20.81 0.22
CA LYS A 123 -3.42 -21.40 -1.14
C LYS A 123 -1.96 -21.61 -1.57
N ASP A 124 -1.75 -22.46 -2.57
CA ASP A 124 -0.43 -22.78 -3.14
C ASP A 124 0.31 -21.53 -3.66
N ASN A 125 -0.43 -20.56 -4.19
CA ASN A 125 0.12 -19.28 -4.63
C ASN A 125 0.51 -18.35 -3.46
N GLY A 126 0.24 -18.75 -2.22
CA GLY A 126 0.51 -18.01 -0.98
C GLY A 126 -0.56 -16.97 -0.64
N THR A 127 -1.71 -16.94 -1.33
CA THR A 127 -2.86 -16.10 -0.96
C THR A 127 -3.72 -16.78 0.11
N LEU A 128 -4.53 -15.99 0.79
CA LEU A 128 -5.45 -16.42 1.83
C LEU A 128 -6.89 -16.43 1.32
N GLU A 129 -7.68 -17.42 1.72
CA GLU A 129 -9.10 -17.53 1.41
C GLU A 129 -9.88 -17.89 2.67
N THR A 130 -11.06 -17.29 2.85
CA THR A 130 -11.95 -17.59 3.97
C THR A 130 -12.97 -18.67 3.59
N ARG A 131 -13.15 -19.65 4.49
CA ARG A 131 -14.27 -20.58 4.47
C ARG A 131 -15.37 -20.02 5.37
N SER A 132 -16.38 -19.39 4.76
CA SER A 132 -17.36 -18.54 5.45
C SER A 132 -18.03 -19.21 6.67
N SER A 133 -18.38 -20.49 6.61
CA SER A 133 -19.02 -21.20 7.72
C SER A 133 -18.10 -21.36 8.91
N LEU A 134 -16.86 -21.80 8.69
CA LEU A 134 -15.87 -21.97 9.76
C LEU A 134 -15.38 -20.64 10.30
N PHE A 135 -15.16 -19.66 9.41
CA PHE A 135 -14.72 -18.33 9.78
C PHE A 135 -15.79 -17.61 10.64
N GLY A 136 -17.07 -17.77 10.28
CA GLY A 136 -18.18 -17.18 11.03
C GLY A 136 -18.40 -17.80 12.40
N SER A 137 -18.11 -19.10 12.56
CA SER A 137 -18.33 -19.86 13.83
C SER A 137 -17.07 -20.03 14.68
N ALA A 138 -15.93 -19.51 14.23
CA ALA A 138 -14.69 -19.66 14.98
C ALA A 138 -14.68 -18.78 16.23
N ASP A 139 -14.18 -19.34 17.32
CA ASP A 139 -14.04 -18.70 18.62
C ASP A 139 -13.10 -17.50 18.56
N ILE A 140 -13.48 -16.42 19.22
CA ILE A 140 -12.73 -15.15 19.22
C ILE A 140 -11.33 -15.28 19.83
N SER A 141 -11.14 -16.18 20.79
CA SER A 141 -9.84 -16.45 21.39
C SER A 141 -8.80 -16.98 20.40
N LYS A 142 -9.26 -17.70 19.38
CA LYS A 142 -8.39 -18.17 18.29
C LYS A 142 -7.97 -17.04 17.38
N PHE A 143 -8.83 -16.04 17.16
CA PHE A 143 -8.46 -14.82 16.45
C PHE A 143 -7.46 -14.02 17.25
N GLU A 144 -7.64 -13.88 18.56
CA GLU A 144 -6.69 -13.20 19.44
C GLU A 144 -5.29 -13.77 19.33
N SER A 145 -5.17 -15.08 19.43
CA SER A 145 -3.87 -15.77 19.37
C SER A 145 -3.10 -15.51 18.06
N LEU A 146 -3.81 -15.25 16.96
CA LEU A 146 -3.23 -15.04 15.64
C LEU A 146 -3.10 -13.56 15.26
N PHE A 147 -4.02 -12.70 15.71
CA PHE A 147 -4.18 -11.34 15.18
C PHE A 147 -4.01 -10.23 16.21
N SER A 148 -3.81 -10.56 17.49
CA SER A 148 -3.49 -9.56 18.52
C SER A 148 -2.12 -8.94 18.32
N THR A 149 -1.84 -7.87 19.05
CA THR A 149 -0.53 -7.18 19.05
C THR A 149 0.61 -8.11 19.45
N ASP A 150 0.34 -9.06 20.37
CA ASP A 150 1.34 -9.96 20.93
C ASP A 150 1.58 -11.19 20.05
N SER A 151 0.78 -11.37 19.00
CA SER A 151 0.93 -12.47 18.07
C SER A 151 2.27 -12.39 17.32
N GLU A 152 3.08 -13.43 17.42
CA GLU A 152 4.33 -13.55 16.66
C GLU A 152 4.07 -13.51 15.16
N TYR A 153 2.98 -14.14 14.70
CA TYR A 153 2.57 -14.12 13.30
C TYR A 153 2.40 -12.67 12.80
N MET A 154 1.62 -11.86 13.51
CA MET A 154 1.35 -10.47 13.11
C MET A 154 2.59 -9.59 13.19
N GLN A 155 3.44 -9.77 14.20
CA GLN A 155 4.70 -9.03 14.33
C GLN A 155 5.64 -9.33 13.14
N ARG A 156 5.77 -10.60 12.76
CA ARG A 156 6.60 -11.03 11.63
C ARG A 156 6.01 -10.56 10.29
N VAL A 157 4.67 -10.67 10.09
CA VAL A 157 3.99 -10.13 8.90
C VAL A 157 4.21 -8.62 8.77
N ASN A 158 4.05 -7.87 9.88
CA ASN A 158 4.29 -6.43 9.90
C ASN A 158 5.76 -6.08 9.53
N SER A 159 6.71 -6.88 10.02
CA SER A 159 8.13 -6.69 9.69
C SER A 159 8.40 -6.89 8.19
N TYR A 160 7.84 -7.93 7.58
CA TYR A 160 7.97 -8.14 6.13
C TYR A 160 7.24 -7.06 5.32
N ALA A 161 6.04 -6.66 5.73
CA ALA A 161 5.31 -5.57 5.08
C ALA A 161 6.11 -4.26 5.15
N LYS A 162 6.73 -3.94 6.29
CA LYS A 162 7.61 -2.78 6.44
C LYS A 162 8.83 -2.83 5.50
N ARG A 163 9.43 -4.01 5.33
CA ARG A 163 10.55 -4.18 4.38
C ARG A 163 10.11 -3.96 2.94
N LEU A 164 8.95 -4.49 2.56
CA LEU A 164 8.36 -4.30 1.23
C LEU A 164 8.06 -2.82 0.98
N GLU A 165 7.41 -2.15 1.94
CA GLU A 165 7.09 -0.71 1.86
C GLU A 165 8.37 0.13 1.68
N ASN A 166 9.38 -0.06 2.53
CA ASN A 166 10.63 0.70 2.46
C ASN A 166 11.37 0.48 1.13
N ARG A 167 11.47 -0.78 0.67
CA ARG A 167 12.14 -1.08 -0.60
C ARG A 167 11.38 -0.49 -1.79
N SER A 168 10.06 -0.61 -1.77
CA SER A 168 9.19 -0.07 -2.82
C SER A 168 9.28 1.45 -2.90
N ASN A 169 9.28 2.14 -1.77
CA ASN A 169 9.43 3.60 -1.72
C ASN A 169 10.78 4.04 -2.32
N THR A 170 11.86 3.31 -2.00
CA THR A 170 13.18 3.57 -2.62
C THR A 170 13.14 3.41 -4.14
N LEU A 171 12.51 2.34 -4.64
CA LEU A 171 12.39 2.09 -6.08
C LEU A 171 11.53 3.15 -6.76
N THR A 172 10.39 3.50 -6.17
CA THR A 172 9.51 4.58 -6.68
C THR A 172 10.28 5.90 -6.81
N GLN A 173 11.13 6.21 -5.84
CA GLN A 173 11.96 7.41 -5.91
C GLN A 173 13.00 7.36 -7.04
N ILE A 174 13.63 6.21 -7.25
CA ILE A 174 14.56 6.00 -8.36
C ILE A 174 13.82 6.18 -9.70
N GLU A 175 12.67 5.52 -9.87
CA GLU A 175 11.82 5.62 -11.06
C GLU A 175 11.41 7.07 -11.36
N TYR A 176 11.03 7.83 -10.32
CA TYR A 176 10.68 9.25 -10.44
C TYR A 176 11.87 10.08 -10.91
N ASN A 177 13.05 9.91 -10.29
CA ASN A 177 14.26 10.65 -10.66
C ASN A 177 14.70 10.35 -12.11
N GLU A 178 14.62 9.08 -12.53
CA GLU A 178 14.89 8.69 -13.92
C GLU A 178 13.91 9.33 -14.91
N ALA A 179 12.62 9.36 -14.56
CA ALA A 179 11.59 9.99 -15.40
C ALA A 179 11.83 11.51 -15.51
N LEU A 180 12.24 12.15 -14.41
CA LEU A 180 12.59 13.58 -14.41
C LEU A 180 13.83 13.87 -15.28
N ALA A 181 14.87 13.06 -15.15
CA ALA A 181 16.08 13.19 -15.98
C ALA A 181 15.76 13.05 -17.47
N LYS A 182 14.95 12.06 -17.85
CA LYS A 182 14.50 11.86 -19.24
C LYS A 182 13.69 13.08 -19.76
N ARG A 183 12.82 13.65 -18.94
CA ARG A 183 12.06 14.87 -19.30
C ARG A 183 12.99 16.07 -19.54
N ASN A 184 13.98 16.27 -18.69
CA ASN A 184 14.93 17.38 -18.82
C ASN A 184 15.82 17.22 -20.06
N ALA A 185 16.31 16.00 -20.32
CA ALA A 185 17.07 15.72 -21.54
C ALA A 185 16.24 15.99 -22.83
N LYS A 186 14.94 15.60 -22.82
CA LYS A 186 14.05 15.88 -23.96
C LYS A 186 13.81 17.38 -24.14
N LYS A 187 13.70 18.18 -23.08
CA LYS A 187 13.57 19.63 -23.16
C LYS A 187 14.84 20.28 -23.76
N GLN A 188 16.01 19.85 -23.32
CA GLN A 188 17.28 20.35 -23.88
C GLN A 188 17.41 20.03 -25.38
N ALA A 189 17.09 18.78 -25.77
CA ALA A 189 17.13 18.39 -27.18
C ALA A 189 16.16 19.18 -28.06
N SER A 190 14.97 19.56 -27.55
CA SER A 190 14.01 20.36 -28.30
C SER A 190 14.38 21.85 -28.37
N SER A 191 15.15 22.37 -27.42
CA SER A 191 15.62 23.77 -27.47
C SER A 191 16.82 23.97 -28.39
N SER A 192 17.58 22.92 -28.71
CA SER A 192 18.72 22.99 -29.62
C SER A 192 18.37 22.89 -31.10
N VAL A 193 17.10 22.59 -31.45
CA VAL A 193 16.63 22.45 -32.85
C VAL A 193 16.00 23.72 -33.39
N SER A 194 15.79 24.77 -32.59
CA SER A 194 15.11 25.98 -33.02
C SER A 194 16.02 27.16 -33.40
N ASP A 195 17.33 26.94 -33.58
CA ASP A 195 18.24 27.97 -34.05
C ASP A 195 18.97 27.53 -35.33
N GLY A 196 18.29 27.66 -36.43
CA GLY A 196 18.82 27.38 -37.76
C GLY A 196 18.06 28.10 -38.86
N THR A 197 17.91 29.44 -38.81
CA THR A 197 17.83 30.35 -39.96
C THR A 197 17.69 31.79 -39.51
N SER A 198 18.78 32.53 -39.45
CA SER A 198 18.85 33.91 -40.01
C SER A 198 20.29 34.38 -39.95
N ASP A 199 20.80 34.64 -41.14
CA ASP A 199 21.97 35.44 -41.47
C ASP A 199 21.99 36.75 -40.71
N SER A 200 23.09 37.08 -40.06
CA SER A 200 23.71 38.39 -40.09
C SER A 200 24.94 38.45 -39.21
N ALA A 201 26.04 38.79 -39.79
CA ALA A 201 27.30 39.11 -39.17
C ALA A 201 27.18 40.20 -38.10
N ASP A 202 27.78 40.02 -36.95
CA ASP A 202 28.68 41.00 -36.34
C ASP A 202 29.49 40.43 -35.20
N THR A 203 30.65 40.96 -35.05
CA THR A 203 31.80 40.70 -34.25
C THR A 203 31.56 40.64 -32.74
N GLY A 204 32.23 39.65 -32.09
CA GLY A 204 32.95 39.88 -30.82
C GLY A 204 32.18 39.64 -29.54
N SER A 205 32.40 38.55 -28.91
CA SER A 205 32.87 38.47 -27.52
C SER A 205 32.79 37.02 -27.03
N ALA A 206 33.92 36.46 -26.71
CA ALA A 206 34.04 35.21 -25.99
C ALA A 206 33.44 35.38 -24.57
N ALA A 207 32.24 34.87 -24.37
CA ALA A 207 31.71 34.69 -23.03
C ALA A 207 31.68 33.19 -22.74
N THR A 208 32.62 32.73 -21.94
CA THR A 208 32.66 31.45 -21.29
C THR A 208 31.35 31.23 -20.50
N ASN A 209 30.44 30.44 -21.06
CA ASN A 209 29.32 29.94 -20.29
C ASN A 209 29.85 28.87 -19.33
N ALA A 210 30.27 29.34 -18.15
CA ALA A 210 30.46 28.50 -16.99
C ALA A 210 29.13 27.79 -16.72
N LEU A 211 29.17 26.46 -16.79
CA LEU A 211 28.09 25.57 -16.33
C LEU A 211 27.75 25.92 -14.88
N ASN A 212 26.72 26.74 -14.74
CA ASN A 212 26.12 26.99 -13.45
C ASN A 212 25.32 25.73 -13.05
N ILE A 213 26.03 24.73 -12.51
CA ILE A 213 25.42 23.66 -11.75
C ILE A 213 25.02 24.28 -10.42
N ALA A 214 24.01 25.15 -10.46
CA ALA A 214 23.34 25.60 -9.26
C ALA A 214 22.73 24.37 -8.60
N SER A 215 23.33 23.99 -7.49
CA SER A 215 22.84 23.19 -6.39
C SER A 215 21.40 22.67 -6.61
N VAL A 216 21.30 21.41 -7.06
CA VAL A 216 20.08 20.63 -6.89
C VAL A 216 19.98 20.33 -5.41
N THR A 217 19.31 21.20 -4.65
CA THR A 217 18.85 20.84 -3.31
C THR A 217 18.04 19.57 -3.44
N PRO A 218 18.33 18.54 -2.65
CA PRO A 218 17.52 17.33 -2.71
C PRO A 218 16.09 17.69 -2.31
N VAL A 219 15.16 17.47 -3.22
CA VAL A 219 13.71 17.65 -3.01
C VAL A 219 13.22 16.53 -2.10
N THR A 220 13.64 16.54 -0.86
CA THR A 220 13.15 15.63 0.18
C THR A 220 11.82 16.08 0.76
N ALA A 221 11.41 17.35 0.52
CA ALA A 221 10.17 17.90 1.04
C ALA A 221 8.94 17.55 0.19
N ASP A 222 9.09 17.41 -1.13
CA ASP A 222 7.94 17.20 -2.01
C ASP A 222 7.41 15.76 -2.05
N LEU A 223 8.25 14.75 -1.75
CA LEU A 223 7.81 13.36 -1.71
C LEU A 223 6.95 13.07 -0.48
N ASN A 224 7.26 13.69 0.66
CA ASN A 224 6.38 13.60 1.83
C ASN A 224 5.06 14.35 1.59
N THR A 225 5.06 15.41 0.80
CA THR A 225 3.85 16.15 0.41
C THR A 225 3.05 15.37 -0.64
N LEU A 226 3.69 14.72 -1.62
CA LEU A 226 3.02 13.86 -2.61
C LEU A 226 2.49 12.54 -2.00
N LEU A 227 3.23 11.94 -1.08
CA LEU A 227 2.77 10.78 -0.28
C LEU A 227 1.69 11.19 0.72
N ASN A 228 1.71 12.45 1.18
CA ASN A 228 0.73 12.98 2.14
C ASN A 228 -0.52 13.58 1.49
N THR A 229 -0.47 14.02 0.23
CA THR A 229 -1.61 14.67 -0.44
C THR A 229 -2.33 13.82 -1.47
N GLY A 230 -1.81 12.67 -1.89
CA GLY A 230 -2.41 11.90 -2.98
C GLY A 230 -2.65 10.41 -2.75
N ILE A 231 -1.84 9.73 -1.98
CA ILE A 231 -1.91 8.26 -1.90
C ILE A 231 -1.70 7.81 -0.45
N GLY A 232 -2.62 8.15 0.45
CA GLY A 232 -2.65 7.49 1.75
C GLY A 232 -2.63 8.33 3.02
N SER A 233 -2.90 9.61 2.97
CA SER A 233 -3.00 10.41 4.18
C SER A 233 -4.27 11.26 4.23
N ASN A 234 -5.39 10.61 4.43
CA ASN A 234 -6.52 11.19 5.13
C ASN A 234 -7.42 10.06 5.62
N VAL A 235 -6.98 9.39 6.67
CA VAL A 235 -7.90 8.74 7.58
C VAL A 235 -7.94 9.59 8.82
N ASN A 236 -8.82 10.57 8.79
CA ASN A 236 -9.31 11.20 9.99
C ASN A 236 -10.20 10.16 10.67
N VAL A 237 -9.66 9.46 11.64
CA VAL A 237 -10.45 8.67 12.58
C VAL A 237 -11.08 9.67 13.52
N ILE A 238 -12.30 10.08 13.22
CA ILE A 238 -13.17 10.70 14.22
C ILE A 238 -13.69 9.55 15.08
N LEU A 239 -13.29 9.58 16.34
CA LEU A 239 -13.81 8.74 17.42
C LEU A 239 -15.32 8.98 17.60
#